data_93f293275d7505e77a08a6f4aa78853b
#
_entry.id   93f293275d7505e77a08a6f4aa78853b
#
_cell.length_a   1.000
_cell.length_b   1.000
_cell.length_c   1.000
_cell.angle_alpha   90.00
_cell.angle_beta   90.00
_cell.angle_gamma   90.00
#
_symmetry.space_group_name_H-M   'P 1'
#
loop_
_entity.id
_entity.type
_entity.pdbx_description
1 polymer ?
#
loop_
_entity_poly.entity_id
_entity_poly.type
_entity_poly.pdbx_seq_one_letter_code
_entity_poly.pdbx_strand_id
1 'polypeptide(L)'
;MDAYVAAALEVQALGRVLPFVVRDAQGEIVGSTRFYGLDPQVPTLSIGYTWYAPRVQRSGLNTEAKLLLLGHAFESLGCLSVVFETSWFNHASRTAIARLGAKQDGVLRNHKRHADGTPRDTVIFSIIDTEWAGVKRHLQFRLDSHA
;
A
#
# COMPACT_ATOMS: atom_id res chain seq x y z
N MET A 1 8.76 14.61 10.71
CA MET A 1 8.63 13.18 11.06
C MET A 1 7.76 12.97 12.29
N ASP A 2 8.02 13.67 13.40
CA ASP A 2 7.26 13.49 14.65
C ASP A 2 5.78 13.90 14.50
N ALA A 3 5.50 15.03 13.83
CA ALA A 3 4.13 15.45 13.56
C ALA A 3 3.37 14.46 12.67
N TYR A 4 4.06 13.86 11.70
CA TYR A 4 3.48 12.84 10.83
C TYR A 4 3.11 11.57 11.62
N VAL A 5 4.00 11.11 12.49
CA VAL A 5 3.75 9.93 13.33
C VAL A 5 2.62 10.21 14.32
N ALA A 6 2.61 11.38 14.96
CA ALA A 6 1.57 11.78 15.90
C ALA A 6 0.18 11.81 15.22
N ALA A 7 0.08 12.39 14.03
CA ALA A 7 -1.17 12.42 13.26
C ALA A 7 -1.65 11.02 12.90
N ALA A 8 -0.74 10.12 12.50
CA ALA A 8 -1.07 8.74 12.17
C ALA A 8 -1.60 7.98 13.40
N LEU A 9 -1.00 8.19 14.57
CA LEU A 9 -1.43 7.56 15.81
C LEU A 9 -2.80 8.08 16.29
N GLU A 10 -3.09 9.37 16.10
CA GLU A 10 -4.41 9.94 16.37
C GLU A 10 -5.50 9.25 15.53
N VAL A 11 -5.26 9.09 14.23
CA VAL A 11 -6.24 8.44 13.33
C VAL A 11 -6.37 6.96 13.66
N GLN A 12 -5.29 6.31 14.08
CA GLN A 12 -5.34 4.92 14.56
C GLN A 12 -6.25 4.80 15.78
N ALA A 13 -6.16 5.72 16.73
CA ALA A 13 -7.01 5.73 17.93
C ALA A 13 -8.51 5.82 17.59
N LEU A 14 -8.85 6.41 16.42
CA LEU A 14 -10.23 6.46 15.92
C LEU A 14 -10.65 5.19 15.17
N GLY A 15 -9.77 4.18 15.03
CA GLY A 15 -10.06 2.91 14.34
C GLY A 15 -10.08 3.02 12.82
N ARG A 16 -9.60 4.11 12.23
CA ARG A 16 -9.66 4.37 10.78
C ARG A 16 -8.39 4.01 10.04
N VAL A 17 -7.26 3.94 10.75
CA VAL A 17 -5.93 3.70 10.18
C VAL A 17 -5.16 2.76 11.07
N LEU A 18 -4.39 1.89 10.46
CA LEU A 18 -3.44 1.00 11.16
C LEU A 18 -2.06 1.20 10.54
N PRO A 19 -1.18 1.98 11.20
CA PRO A 19 0.16 2.20 10.70
C PRO A 19 1.11 1.05 11.04
N PHE A 20 2.09 0.82 10.16
CA PHE A 20 3.14 -0.18 10.33
C PHE A 20 4.50 0.44 10.12
N VAL A 21 5.50 -0.04 10.82
CA VAL A 21 6.90 0.20 10.48
C VAL A 21 7.43 -1.00 9.71
N VAL A 22 8.34 -0.73 8.78
CA VAL A 22 9.03 -1.77 8.00
C VAL A 22 10.46 -1.86 8.51
N ARG A 23 10.88 -3.07 8.89
CA ARG A 23 12.24 -3.33 9.36
C ARG A 23 12.98 -4.17 8.35
N ASP A 24 14.28 -3.94 8.23
CA ASP A 24 15.14 -4.81 7.42
C ASP A 24 15.55 -6.07 8.19
N ALA A 25 16.38 -6.91 7.56
CA ALA A 25 16.85 -8.17 8.16
C ALA A 25 17.67 -7.95 9.44
N GLN A 26 18.25 -6.77 9.63
CA GLN A 26 19.02 -6.38 10.82
C GLN A 26 18.14 -5.74 11.90
N GLY A 27 16.82 -5.62 11.65
CA GLY A 27 15.88 -5.04 12.59
C GLY A 27 15.82 -3.52 12.58
N GLU A 28 16.53 -2.84 11.67
CA GLU A 28 16.47 -1.39 11.55
C GLU A 28 15.20 -0.94 10.85
N ILE A 29 14.60 0.17 11.32
CA ILE A 29 13.42 0.75 10.70
C ILE A 29 13.86 1.43 9.40
N VAL A 30 13.34 0.95 8.27
CA VAL A 30 13.70 1.43 6.94
C VAL A 30 12.51 1.97 6.15
N GLY A 31 11.35 1.99 6.74
CA GLY A 31 10.16 2.54 6.09
C GLY A 31 8.94 2.49 6.95
N SER A 32 7.85 3.02 6.40
CA SER A 32 6.53 2.92 7.00
C SER A 32 5.48 2.78 5.90
N THR A 33 4.35 2.22 6.29
CA THR A 33 3.17 2.08 5.44
C THR A 33 1.96 1.98 6.34
N ARG A 34 0.75 2.00 5.79
CA ARG A 34 -0.44 1.84 6.62
C ARG A 34 -1.60 1.24 5.84
N PHE A 35 -2.49 0.57 6.59
CA PHE A 35 -3.85 0.34 6.16
C PHE A 35 -4.67 1.59 6.49
N TYR A 36 -5.53 2.00 5.58
CA TYR A 36 -6.47 3.10 5.80
C TYR A 36 -7.77 2.82 5.04
N GLY A 37 -8.77 3.67 5.24
CA GLY A 37 -10.05 3.49 4.61
C GLY A 37 -10.71 2.16 4.96
N LEU A 38 -10.51 1.69 6.19
CA LEU A 38 -11.04 0.42 6.66
C LEU A 38 -12.56 0.45 6.68
N ASP A 39 -13.19 -0.47 5.98
CA ASP A 39 -14.63 -0.70 6.03
C ASP A 39 -14.86 -2.16 6.43
N PRO A 40 -15.20 -2.43 7.70
CA PRO A 40 -15.36 -3.80 8.17
C PRO A 40 -16.63 -4.49 7.66
N GLN A 41 -17.55 -3.75 7.09
CA GLN A 41 -18.82 -4.31 6.61
C GLN A 41 -18.68 -5.00 5.27
N VAL A 42 -17.84 -4.48 4.37
CA VAL A 42 -17.63 -5.10 3.05
C VAL A 42 -16.89 -6.43 3.16
N PRO A 43 -15.73 -6.68 3.76
CA PRO A 43 -14.70 -5.76 4.23
C PRO A 43 -13.70 -5.34 3.14
N THR A 44 -13.23 -4.12 3.23
CA THR A 44 -12.20 -3.57 2.34
C THR A 44 -11.24 -2.68 3.11
N LEU A 45 -10.07 -2.46 2.55
CA LEU A 45 -9.10 -1.49 3.05
C LEU A 45 -8.21 -0.99 1.91
N SER A 46 -7.51 0.10 2.19
CA SER A 46 -6.47 0.62 1.30
C SER A 46 -5.09 0.48 1.95
N ILE A 47 -4.07 0.29 1.14
CA ILE A 47 -2.67 0.34 1.55
C ILE A 47 -2.05 1.58 0.93
N GLY A 48 -1.34 2.38 1.73
CA GLY A 48 -0.71 3.57 1.23
C GLY A 48 0.14 4.28 2.25
N TYR A 49 0.46 5.54 1.96
CA TYR A 49 1.39 6.34 2.75
C TYR A 49 2.71 5.61 2.95
N THR A 50 3.16 4.91 1.90
CA THR A 50 4.35 4.06 1.94
C THR A 50 5.59 4.90 1.72
N TRP A 51 6.56 4.73 2.60
CA TRP A 51 7.85 5.39 2.50
C TRP A 51 8.96 4.38 2.84
N TYR A 52 10.06 4.44 2.07
CA TYR A 52 11.24 3.63 2.32
C TYR A 52 12.49 4.48 2.28
N ALA A 53 13.46 4.15 3.15
CA ALA A 53 14.79 4.74 3.10
C ALA A 53 15.44 4.46 1.73
N PRO A 54 16.21 5.43 1.17
CA PRO A 54 16.81 5.26 -0.16
C PRO A 54 17.64 3.99 -0.32
N ARG A 55 18.34 3.55 0.73
CA ARG A 55 19.20 2.36 0.69
C ARG A 55 18.47 1.04 0.44
N VAL A 56 17.16 1.00 0.70
CA VAL A 56 16.35 -0.21 0.49
C VAL A 56 15.41 -0.10 -0.70
N GLN A 57 15.36 1.06 -1.35
CA GLN A 57 14.59 1.22 -2.57
C GLN A 57 15.17 0.34 -3.68
N ARG A 58 14.30 -0.17 -4.56
CA ARG A 58 14.65 -1.11 -5.64
C ARG A 58 15.23 -2.44 -5.16
N SER A 59 15.02 -2.77 -3.88
CA SER A 59 15.32 -4.11 -3.34
C SER A 59 14.03 -4.93 -3.31
N GLY A 60 14.12 -6.18 -2.86
CA GLY A 60 12.96 -7.04 -2.65
C GLY A 60 12.08 -6.64 -1.45
N LEU A 61 12.50 -5.64 -0.66
CA LEU A 61 11.84 -5.29 0.60
C LEU A 61 10.39 -4.86 0.41
N ASN A 62 10.10 -4.01 -0.58
CA ASN A 62 8.73 -3.58 -0.85
C ASN A 62 7.83 -4.74 -1.28
N THR A 63 8.36 -5.65 -2.11
CA THR A 63 7.63 -6.85 -2.54
C THR A 63 7.28 -7.72 -1.34
N GLU A 64 8.25 -7.96 -0.46
CA GLU A 64 8.05 -8.73 0.77
C GLU A 64 7.05 -8.06 1.72
N ALA A 65 7.18 -6.75 1.93
CA ALA A 65 6.26 -6.00 2.76
C ALA A 65 4.83 -6.07 2.21
N LYS A 66 4.65 -5.91 0.91
CA LYS A 66 3.32 -6.02 0.28
C LYS A 66 2.78 -7.45 0.35
N LEU A 67 3.62 -8.47 0.20
CA LEU A 67 3.21 -9.86 0.35
C LEU A 67 2.65 -10.12 1.75
N LEU A 68 3.33 -9.61 2.78
CA LEU A 68 2.89 -9.76 4.17
C LEU A 68 1.59 -8.97 4.45
N LEU A 69 1.51 -7.73 4.00
CA LEU A 69 0.34 -6.87 4.22
C LEU A 69 -0.89 -7.40 3.49
N LEU A 70 -0.73 -7.78 2.22
CA LEU A 70 -1.82 -8.36 1.43
C LEU A 70 -2.26 -9.70 1.99
N GLY A 71 -1.31 -10.53 2.43
CA GLY A 71 -1.61 -11.79 3.09
C GLY A 71 -2.46 -11.58 4.34
N HIS A 72 -2.10 -10.62 5.17
CA HIS A 72 -2.90 -10.28 6.34
C HIS A 72 -4.29 -9.79 5.98
N ALA A 73 -4.39 -8.90 4.99
CA ALA A 73 -5.68 -8.35 4.55
C ALA A 73 -6.62 -9.45 4.03
N PHE A 74 -6.14 -10.31 3.15
CA PHE A 74 -6.98 -11.34 2.53
C PHE A 74 -7.17 -12.58 3.39
N GLU A 75 -6.10 -13.06 4.04
CA GLU A 75 -6.12 -14.36 4.75
C GLU A 75 -6.56 -14.23 6.21
N SER A 76 -6.26 -13.11 6.87
CA SER A 76 -6.62 -12.90 8.29
C SER A 76 -7.85 -12.01 8.44
N LEU A 77 -7.95 -10.92 7.70
CA LEU A 77 -9.06 -9.98 7.81
C LEU A 77 -10.23 -10.32 6.87
N GLY A 78 -10.03 -11.23 5.92
CA GLY A 78 -11.07 -11.67 4.99
C GLY A 78 -11.52 -10.58 4.02
N CYS A 79 -10.63 -9.64 3.65
CA CYS A 79 -10.98 -8.56 2.75
C CYS A 79 -11.44 -9.09 1.37
N LEU A 80 -12.46 -8.46 0.82
CA LEU A 80 -12.89 -8.70 -0.56
C LEU A 80 -12.06 -7.92 -1.56
N SER A 81 -11.52 -6.77 -1.14
CA SER A 81 -10.71 -5.91 -2.00
C SER A 81 -9.68 -5.16 -1.17
N VAL A 82 -8.49 -4.98 -1.73
CA VAL A 82 -7.46 -4.08 -1.22
C VAL A 82 -7.18 -3.04 -2.29
N VAL A 83 -7.23 -1.77 -1.91
CA VAL A 83 -7.19 -0.62 -2.81
C VAL A 83 -5.84 0.10 -2.67
N PHE A 84 -5.34 0.59 -3.79
CA PHE A 84 -4.17 1.46 -3.86
C PHE A 84 -4.54 2.73 -4.62
N GLU A 85 -4.14 3.87 -4.11
CA GLU A 85 -4.38 5.16 -4.76
C GLU A 85 -3.06 5.86 -5.04
N THR A 86 -2.98 6.55 -6.17
CA THR A 86 -1.81 7.37 -6.48
C THR A 86 -2.19 8.50 -7.43
N SER A 87 -1.35 9.54 -7.51
CA SER A 87 -1.53 10.64 -8.44
C SER A 87 -1.34 10.19 -9.88
N TRP A 88 -2.13 10.75 -10.79
CA TRP A 88 -2.03 10.49 -12.22
C TRP A 88 -0.62 10.67 -12.77
N PHE A 89 0.10 11.69 -12.31
CA PHE A 89 1.45 12.00 -12.77
C PHE A 89 2.55 11.24 -12.03
N ASN A 90 2.22 10.50 -10.98
CA ASN A 90 3.21 9.68 -10.27
C ASN A 90 3.40 8.33 -10.99
N HIS A 91 4.11 8.36 -12.11
CA HIS A 91 4.30 7.18 -12.95
C HIS A 91 5.09 6.08 -12.24
N ALA A 92 6.04 6.44 -11.40
CA ALA A 92 6.80 5.46 -10.62
C ALA A 92 5.88 4.66 -9.69
N SER A 93 4.99 5.34 -8.97
CA SER A 93 4.01 4.70 -8.09
C SER A 93 2.99 3.87 -8.87
N ARG A 94 2.48 4.41 -9.99
CA ARG A 94 1.54 3.68 -10.86
C ARG A 94 2.16 2.37 -11.37
N THR A 95 3.40 2.43 -11.83
CA THR A 95 4.14 1.25 -12.30
C THR A 95 4.35 0.25 -11.16
N ALA A 96 4.78 0.73 -9.98
CA ALA A 96 5.01 -0.14 -8.83
C ALA A 96 3.73 -0.87 -8.39
N ILE A 97 2.60 -0.17 -8.36
CA ILE A 97 1.31 -0.76 -8.00
C ILE A 97 0.87 -1.81 -9.04
N ALA A 98 0.98 -1.47 -10.32
CA ALA A 98 0.63 -2.41 -11.40
C ALA A 98 1.49 -3.68 -11.36
N ARG A 99 2.78 -3.55 -11.00
CA ARG A 99 3.71 -4.69 -10.89
C ARG A 99 3.36 -5.64 -9.74
N LEU A 100 2.60 -5.20 -8.75
CA LEU A 100 2.06 -6.10 -7.72
C LEU A 100 0.99 -7.04 -8.29
N GLY A 101 0.42 -6.71 -9.41
CA GLY A 101 -0.72 -7.42 -9.99
C GLY A 101 -2.04 -6.69 -9.81
N ALA A 102 -2.03 -5.48 -9.23
CA ALA A 102 -3.24 -4.67 -9.08
C ALA A 102 -3.74 -4.19 -10.43
N LYS A 103 -5.06 -4.14 -10.59
CA LYS A 103 -5.72 -3.65 -11.80
C LYS A 103 -6.28 -2.26 -11.57
N GLN A 104 -6.26 -1.43 -12.60
CA GLN A 104 -6.81 -0.09 -12.53
C GLN A 104 -8.33 -0.14 -12.58
N ASP A 105 -8.98 0.38 -11.54
CA ASP A 105 -10.44 0.49 -11.49
C ASP A 105 -10.94 1.78 -12.15
N GLY A 106 -10.17 2.85 -12.03
CA GLY A 106 -10.58 4.11 -12.63
C GLY A 106 -9.69 5.28 -12.24
N VAL A 107 -10.11 6.46 -12.69
CA VAL A 107 -9.44 7.73 -12.39
C VAL A 107 -10.47 8.71 -11.85
N LEU A 108 -10.22 9.26 -10.66
CA LEU A 108 -11.05 10.31 -10.08
C LEU A 108 -10.43 11.66 -10.43
N ARG A 109 -11.16 12.46 -11.20
CA ARG A 109 -10.71 13.76 -11.67
C ARG A 109 -10.87 14.80 -10.57
N ASN A 110 -9.85 15.66 -10.39
CA ASN A 110 -9.86 16.70 -9.35
C ASN A 110 -10.26 16.14 -7.97
N HIS A 111 -9.67 15.02 -7.60
CA HIS A 111 -10.08 14.24 -6.41
C HIS A 111 -9.55 14.83 -5.11
N LYS A 112 -8.31 15.30 -5.14
CA LYS A 112 -7.62 15.86 -3.98
C LYS A 112 -6.78 17.06 -4.42
N ARG A 113 -6.06 17.67 -3.48
CA ARG A 113 -5.06 18.68 -3.77
C ARG A 113 -3.68 18.18 -3.39
N HIS A 114 -2.69 18.52 -4.21
CA HIS A 114 -1.28 18.37 -3.85
C HIS A 114 -0.93 19.35 -2.73
N ALA A 115 0.24 19.16 -2.11
CA ALA A 115 0.74 20.05 -1.07
C ALA A 115 0.88 21.51 -1.54
N ASP A 116 1.13 21.73 -2.83
CA ASP A 116 1.22 23.09 -3.43
C ASP A 116 -0.14 23.70 -3.76
N GLY A 117 -1.23 23.01 -3.48
CA GLY A 117 -2.60 23.46 -3.73
C GLY A 117 -3.16 23.13 -5.10
N THR A 118 -2.36 22.59 -6.03
CA THR A 118 -2.86 22.20 -7.35
C THR A 118 -3.78 20.98 -7.26
N PRO A 119 -4.81 20.90 -8.13
CA PRO A 119 -5.71 19.74 -8.16
C PRO A 119 -4.95 18.47 -8.57
N ARG A 120 -5.37 17.36 -7.98
CA ARG A 120 -4.81 16.04 -8.26
C ARG A 120 -5.90 15.12 -8.79
N ASP A 121 -5.64 14.50 -9.96
CA ASP A 121 -6.39 13.33 -10.40
C ASP A 121 -5.80 12.11 -9.69
N THR A 122 -6.66 11.23 -9.21
CA THR A 122 -6.26 10.02 -8.46
C THR A 122 -6.56 8.79 -9.28
N VAL A 123 -5.55 7.95 -9.50
CA VAL A 123 -5.71 6.64 -10.12
C VAL A 123 -5.99 5.63 -9.02
N ILE A 124 -7.07 4.86 -9.18
CA ILE A 124 -7.50 3.82 -8.24
C ILE A 124 -7.14 2.47 -8.83
N PHE A 125 -6.42 1.67 -8.06
CA PHE A 125 -6.10 0.27 -8.37
C PHE A 125 -6.67 -0.62 -7.27
N SER A 126 -6.94 -1.87 -7.60
CA SER A 126 -7.31 -2.85 -6.58
C SER A 126 -6.83 -4.26 -6.91
N ILE A 127 -6.75 -5.06 -5.87
CA ILE A 127 -6.63 -6.51 -5.93
C ILE A 127 -7.86 -7.04 -5.20
N ILE A 128 -8.56 -7.98 -5.81
CA ILE A 128 -9.73 -8.58 -5.19
C ILE A 128 -9.43 -9.99 -4.68
N ASP A 129 -10.29 -10.51 -3.82
CA ASP A 129 -10.08 -11.79 -3.13
C ASP A 129 -9.85 -12.96 -4.07
N THR A 130 -10.59 -13.01 -5.18
CA THR A 130 -10.43 -14.08 -6.18
C THR A 130 -9.11 -14.01 -6.94
N GLU A 131 -8.43 -12.86 -6.92
CA GLU A 131 -7.13 -12.66 -7.57
C GLU A 131 -5.96 -12.95 -6.62
N TRP A 132 -6.22 -13.03 -5.31
CA TRP A 132 -5.13 -13.09 -4.32
C TRP A 132 -4.22 -14.29 -4.50
N ALA A 133 -4.74 -15.48 -4.77
CA ALA A 133 -3.91 -16.66 -4.95
C ALA A 133 -2.87 -16.47 -6.07
N GLY A 134 -3.30 -15.91 -7.20
CA GLY A 134 -2.41 -15.60 -8.33
C GLY A 134 -1.41 -14.50 -8.01
N VAL A 135 -1.85 -13.44 -7.34
CA VAL A 135 -0.98 -12.32 -6.92
C VAL A 135 0.07 -12.83 -5.93
N LYS A 136 -0.33 -13.61 -4.94
CA LYS A 136 0.58 -14.21 -3.95
C LYS A 136 1.68 -15.02 -4.63
N ARG A 137 1.31 -15.87 -5.57
CA ARG A 137 2.27 -16.67 -6.33
C ARG A 137 3.23 -15.78 -7.12
N HIS A 138 2.72 -14.75 -7.76
CA HIS A 138 3.53 -13.80 -8.53
C HIS A 138 4.54 -13.05 -7.65
N LEU A 139 4.10 -12.56 -6.50
CA LEU A 139 4.97 -11.84 -5.57
C LEU A 139 6.04 -12.77 -4.99
N GLN A 140 5.68 -14.00 -4.65
CA GLN A 140 6.62 -14.99 -4.15
C GLN A 140 7.66 -15.33 -5.20
N PHE A 141 7.27 -15.50 -6.46
CA PHE A 141 8.18 -15.72 -7.59
C PHE A 141 9.17 -14.57 -7.74
N ARG A 142 8.70 -13.33 -7.62
CA ARG A 142 9.57 -12.15 -7.70
C ARG A 142 10.58 -12.10 -6.56
N LEU A 143 10.17 -12.44 -5.34
CA LEU A 143 11.10 -12.53 -4.20
C LEU A 143 12.17 -13.59 -4.42
N ASP A 144 11.78 -14.76 -4.87
CA ASP A 144 12.70 -15.86 -5.13
C ASP A 144 13.72 -15.50 -6.22
N SER A 145 13.33 -14.67 -7.18
CA SER A 145 14.20 -14.19 -8.25
C SER A 145 15.20 -13.12 -7.78
N HIS A 146 14.94 -12.47 -6.63
CA HIS A 146 15.86 -11.50 -6.02
C HIS A 146 16.80 -12.12 -4.98
N ALA A 147 16.60 -13.37 -4.66
CA ALA A 147 17.39 -14.08 -3.64
C ALA A 147 18.83 -14.45 -4.10
#